data_69870ddde62049a80649bd90605a557c
#
_entry.id   69870ddde62049a80649bd90605a557c
#
_cell.length_a   1.000
_cell.length_b   1.000
_cell.length_c   1.000
_cell.angle_alpha   90.00
_cell.angle_beta   90.00
_cell.angle_gamma   90.00
#
_symmetry.space_group_name_H-M   'P 1'
#
loop_
_entity.id
_entity.type
_entity.pdbx_description
1 polymer ?
#
loop_
_entity_poly.entity_id
_entity_poly.type
_entity_poly.pdbx_seq_one_letter_code
_entity_poly.pdbx_strand_id
1 'polypeptide(L)'
;MRYLYKTSATIAVIILIELLKWIIDAIWVFRPLHTFFVSLQLVLLLWLAVSLILDVTVFRNLPARKAIQKSTLVVLVTLLISELFTVFLLHHPRYIPRHMLPLFQGYYDIFERDIIQFNPNSGRYDSGLFYTLIPGKKFAFNNLEFHTDYHTNSKGLRDDEKSLEKPEVIVLGDSYGMGWGVQQNVTFADQLEKMTGKKVLNAAISSHGTARELRNLYRLDTSNLRYVIIQYCENDIYENKPFVMDGYELPISSVDTYDKAVQTQYWSKLYFPGKRFTTLTRTYIQSHFNVIGKKIFPKPAAQMKDTNEATLEEKARYFLDILYNSSLNFEKLKVLVININSLAMNDDQFVEKAKSLNHQFKYEQRFKTNLLLIPSSRIFNTEDYYILDPHLRPSGHKKIAALLTTYL
;
A
#
# COMPACT_ATOMS: atom_id res chain seq x y z
N MET A 1 -20.40 18.65 -48.25
CA MET A 1 -20.45 17.18 -48.31
C MET A 1 -19.25 16.49 -47.67
N ARG A 2 -17.99 16.78 -48.07
CA ARG A 2 -16.79 16.08 -47.52
C ARG A 2 -16.59 16.20 -45.99
N TYR A 3 -16.99 17.33 -45.37
CA TYR A 3 -16.93 17.53 -43.92
C TYR A 3 -17.99 16.73 -43.18
N LEU A 4 -19.24 16.77 -43.64
CA LEU A 4 -20.34 15.98 -43.08
C LEU A 4 -20.00 14.49 -43.08
N TYR A 5 -19.37 13.98 -44.15
CA TYR A 5 -18.97 12.57 -44.23
C TYR A 5 -17.86 12.21 -43.20
N LYS A 6 -16.83 13.08 -43.04
CA LYS A 6 -15.77 12.84 -42.07
C LYS A 6 -16.31 12.88 -40.63
N THR A 7 -17.16 13.88 -40.32
CA THR A 7 -17.77 14.05 -39.00
C THR A 7 -18.68 12.89 -38.66
N SER A 8 -19.55 12.47 -39.58
CA SER A 8 -20.45 11.34 -39.38
C SER A 8 -19.71 10.02 -39.27
N ALA A 9 -18.65 9.78 -40.05
CA ALA A 9 -17.83 8.58 -39.90
C ALA A 9 -17.10 8.52 -38.58
N THR A 10 -16.52 9.65 -38.09
CA THR A 10 -15.88 9.69 -36.78
C THR A 10 -16.87 9.50 -35.62
N ILE A 11 -18.05 10.12 -35.70
CA ILE A 11 -19.12 9.93 -34.71
C ILE A 11 -19.59 8.47 -34.70
N ALA A 12 -19.77 7.84 -35.86
CA ALA A 12 -20.16 6.43 -35.95
C ALA A 12 -19.12 5.50 -35.29
N VAL A 13 -17.82 5.78 -35.50
CA VAL A 13 -16.73 5.02 -34.83
C VAL A 13 -16.76 5.22 -33.32
N ILE A 14 -16.99 6.44 -32.82
CA ILE A 14 -17.10 6.72 -31.38
C ILE A 14 -18.29 5.97 -30.77
N ILE A 15 -19.45 5.98 -31.45
CA ILE A 15 -20.64 5.23 -31.01
C ILE A 15 -20.35 3.72 -30.97
N LEU A 16 -19.68 3.19 -32.00
CA LEU A 16 -19.30 1.77 -32.04
C LEU A 16 -18.36 1.41 -30.87
N ILE A 17 -17.41 2.27 -30.55
CA ILE A 17 -16.50 2.08 -29.41
C ILE A 17 -17.29 2.09 -28.09
N GLU A 18 -18.29 2.98 -27.91
CA GLU A 18 -19.16 2.98 -26.73
C GLU A 18 -20.00 1.69 -26.61
N LEU A 19 -20.56 1.22 -27.70
CA LEU A 19 -21.29 -0.06 -27.71
C LEU A 19 -20.37 -1.24 -27.35
N LEU A 20 -19.17 -1.30 -27.90
CA LEU A 20 -18.18 -2.33 -27.58
C LEU A 20 -17.76 -2.25 -26.10
N LYS A 21 -17.54 -1.06 -25.58
CA LYS A 21 -17.23 -0.83 -24.17
C LYS A 21 -18.36 -1.33 -23.28
N TRP A 22 -19.61 -0.98 -23.55
CA TRP A 22 -20.78 -1.44 -22.82
C TRP A 22 -20.94 -2.97 -22.85
N ILE A 23 -20.72 -3.61 -23.99
CA ILE A 23 -20.73 -5.08 -24.11
C ILE A 23 -19.63 -5.72 -23.27
N ILE A 24 -18.42 -5.16 -23.27
CA ILE A 24 -17.27 -5.69 -22.52
C ILE A 24 -17.47 -5.50 -21.02
N ASP A 25 -17.97 -4.33 -20.58
CA ASP A 25 -18.28 -4.06 -19.16
C ASP A 25 -19.41 -4.98 -18.64
N ALA A 26 -20.35 -5.37 -19.51
CA ALA A 26 -21.43 -6.30 -19.18
C ALA A 26 -21.00 -7.77 -19.10
N ILE A 27 -19.95 -8.17 -19.88
CA ILE A 27 -19.51 -9.57 -20.00
C ILE A 27 -18.23 -9.81 -19.17
N TRP A 28 -17.35 -8.82 -19.05
CA TRP A 28 -16.03 -8.98 -18.44
C TRP A 28 -15.50 -7.69 -17.84
N VAL A 29 -15.27 -7.67 -16.53
CA VAL A 29 -14.62 -6.55 -15.81
C VAL A 29 -13.11 -6.59 -16.06
N PHE A 30 -12.67 -6.38 -17.30
CA PHE A 30 -11.24 -6.30 -17.62
C PHE A 30 -10.80 -4.83 -17.74
N ARG A 31 -10.40 -4.23 -16.60
CA ARG A 31 -9.99 -2.82 -16.50
C ARG A 31 -9.03 -2.30 -17.59
N PRO A 32 -8.00 -3.05 -18.06
CA PRO A 32 -7.13 -2.59 -19.14
C PRO A 32 -7.86 -2.33 -20.46
N LEU A 33 -8.85 -3.14 -20.78
CA LEU A 33 -9.62 -3.00 -22.00
C LEU A 33 -10.55 -1.77 -21.98
N HIS A 34 -11.18 -1.51 -20.84
CA HIS A 34 -11.93 -0.27 -20.59
C HIS A 34 -11.04 0.97 -20.78
N THR A 35 -9.85 0.97 -20.16
CA THR A 35 -8.86 2.04 -20.32
C THR A 35 -8.48 2.28 -21.79
N PHE A 36 -8.29 1.20 -22.55
CA PHE A 36 -8.01 1.29 -23.98
C PHE A 36 -9.12 2.01 -24.76
N PHE A 37 -10.37 1.60 -24.58
CA PHE A 37 -11.49 2.21 -25.31
C PHE A 37 -11.71 3.67 -24.92
N VAL A 38 -11.64 4.03 -23.64
CA VAL A 38 -11.73 5.42 -23.18
C VAL A 38 -10.63 6.28 -23.77
N SER A 39 -9.40 5.78 -23.80
CA SER A 39 -8.25 6.50 -24.39
C SER A 39 -8.39 6.68 -25.88
N LEU A 40 -8.85 5.65 -26.60
CA LEU A 40 -9.08 5.70 -28.04
C LEU A 40 -10.20 6.72 -28.40
N GLN A 41 -11.29 6.75 -27.64
CA GLN A 41 -12.36 7.72 -27.84
C GLN A 41 -11.85 9.15 -27.66
N LEU A 42 -11.08 9.43 -26.62
CA LEU A 42 -10.52 10.77 -26.39
C LEU A 42 -9.59 11.19 -27.55
N VAL A 43 -8.72 10.29 -28.02
CA VAL A 43 -7.85 10.55 -29.16
C VAL A 43 -8.66 10.93 -30.40
N LEU A 44 -9.73 10.19 -30.69
CA LEU A 44 -10.63 10.47 -31.81
C LEU A 44 -11.37 11.80 -31.66
N LEU A 45 -11.88 12.10 -30.46
CA LEU A 45 -12.56 13.37 -30.16
C LEU A 45 -11.64 14.58 -30.30
N LEU A 46 -10.43 14.49 -29.74
CA LEU A 46 -9.43 15.57 -29.83
C LEU A 46 -8.99 15.80 -31.28
N TRP A 47 -8.75 14.72 -32.02
CA TRP A 47 -8.40 14.82 -33.44
C TRP A 47 -9.54 15.43 -34.28
N LEU A 48 -10.80 15.02 -34.01
CA LEU A 48 -11.98 15.59 -34.65
C LEU A 48 -12.11 17.07 -34.34
N ALA A 49 -11.96 17.47 -33.06
CA ALA A 49 -12.04 18.86 -32.65
C ALA A 49 -10.98 19.74 -33.36
N VAL A 50 -9.72 19.31 -33.34
CA VAL A 50 -8.63 20.01 -34.05
C VAL A 50 -8.91 20.07 -35.56
N SER A 51 -9.37 19.00 -36.17
CA SER A 51 -9.68 18.95 -37.61
C SER A 51 -10.82 19.90 -37.93
N LEU A 52 -11.89 19.97 -37.15
CA LEU A 52 -13.02 20.87 -37.35
C LEU A 52 -12.59 22.34 -37.18
N ILE A 53 -11.83 22.66 -36.14
CA ILE A 53 -11.30 24.02 -35.93
C ILE A 53 -10.49 24.47 -37.14
N LEU A 54 -9.58 23.64 -37.64
CA LEU A 54 -8.73 23.95 -38.79
C LEU A 54 -9.53 24.02 -40.10
N ASP A 55 -10.64 23.28 -40.19
CA ASP A 55 -11.44 23.22 -41.43
C ASP A 55 -12.50 24.32 -41.52
N VAL A 56 -13.02 24.83 -40.38
CA VAL A 56 -14.18 25.75 -40.31
C VAL A 56 -13.78 27.20 -39.99
N THR A 57 -12.62 27.41 -39.34
CA THR A 57 -12.16 28.75 -38.90
C THR A 57 -11.33 29.47 -39.95
N VAL A 58 -10.81 30.64 -39.58
CA VAL A 58 -9.81 31.43 -40.36
C VAL A 58 -8.57 30.63 -40.81
N PHE A 59 -8.32 29.51 -40.17
CA PHE A 59 -7.23 28.57 -40.51
C PHE A 59 -7.52 27.70 -41.74
N ARG A 60 -8.71 27.77 -42.31
CA ARG A 60 -9.10 26.97 -43.50
C ARG A 60 -8.12 27.11 -44.65
N ASN A 61 -7.59 28.31 -44.89
CA ASN A 61 -6.69 28.62 -45.97
C ASN A 61 -5.21 28.47 -45.57
N LEU A 62 -4.88 27.99 -44.39
CA LEU A 62 -3.52 27.84 -43.92
C LEU A 62 -2.81 26.77 -44.75
N PRO A 63 -1.68 27.08 -45.47
CA PRO A 63 -0.95 26.11 -46.26
C PRO A 63 -0.52 24.86 -45.47
N ALA A 64 -0.15 25.05 -44.22
CA ALA A 64 0.29 23.98 -43.31
C ALA A 64 -0.87 23.15 -42.69
N ARG A 65 -2.15 23.47 -42.95
CA ARG A 65 -3.31 22.83 -42.31
C ARG A 65 -3.26 21.29 -42.33
N LYS A 66 -2.99 20.70 -43.52
CA LYS A 66 -2.92 19.24 -43.64
C LYS A 66 -1.75 18.63 -42.86
N ALA A 67 -0.62 19.36 -42.79
CA ALA A 67 0.54 18.94 -42.01
C ALA A 67 0.21 18.98 -40.52
N ILE A 68 -0.44 20.04 -40.03
CA ILE A 68 -0.88 20.15 -38.63
C ILE A 68 -1.85 19.02 -38.28
N GLN A 69 -2.87 18.75 -39.08
CA GLN A 69 -3.81 17.63 -38.85
C GLN A 69 -3.09 16.27 -38.75
N LYS A 70 -2.15 16.01 -39.65
CA LYS A 70 -1.36 14.77 -39.61
C LYS A 70 -0.46 14.70 -38.40
N SER A 71 0.26 15.78 -38.07
CA SER A 71 1.15 15.84 -36.90
C SER A 71 0.37 15.67 -35.61
N THR A 72 -0.79 16.29 -35.47
CA THR A 72 -1.70 16.11 -34.30
C THR A 72 -2.11 14.65 -34.18
N LEU A 73 -2.51 13.99 -35.28
CA LEU A 73 -2.87 12.58 -35.23
C LEU A 73 -1.69 11.71 -34.78
N VAL A 74 -0.49 11.94 -35.35
CA VAL A 74 0.72 11.21 -34.96
C VAL A 74 1.01 11.37 -33.47
N VAL A 75 0.97 12.61 -32.95
CA VAL A 75 1.20 12.88 -31.53
C VAL A 75 0.17 12.14 -30.64
N LEU A 76 -1.13 12.24 -30.99
CA LEU A 76 -2.18 11.59 -30.23
C LEU A 76 -2.07 10.06 -30.23
N VAL A 77 -1.75 9.46 -31.40
CA VAL A 77 -1.52 8.01 -31.50
C VAL A 77 -0.27 7.58 -30.72
N THR A 78 0.79 8.38 -30.77
CA THR A 78 2.01 8.10 -29.97
C THR A 78 1.70 8.13 -28.47
N LEU A 79 0.95 9.12 -27.98
CA LEU A 79 0.52 9.19 -26.59
C LEU A 79 -0.35 8.00 -26.20
N LEU A 80 -1.28 7.58 -27.07
CA LEU A 80 -2.10 6.40 -26.83
C LEU A 80 -1.24 5.14 -26.71
N ILE A 81 -0.32 4.91 -27.65
CA ILE A 81 0.58 3.74 -27.62
C ILE A 81 1.44 3.77 -26.33
N SER A 82 1.96 4.94 -25.97
CA SER A 82 2.77 5.11 -24.76
C SER A 82 1.97 4.81 -23.48
N GLU A 83 0.71 5.27 -23.42
CA GLU A 83 -0.19 4.95 -22.28
C GLU A 83 -0.47 3.45 -22.19
N LEU A 84 -0.81 2.81 -23.32
CA LEU A 84 -1.08 1.37 -23.36
C LEU A 84 0.16 0.54 -23.00
N PHE A 85 1.33 0.94 -23.45
CA PHE A 85 2.58 0.30 -23.06
C PHE A 85 2.85 0.46 -21.57
N THR A 86 2.57 1.64 -21.00
CA THR A 86 2.68 1.88 -19.56
C THR A 86 1.71 0.99 -18.76
N VAL A 87 0.45 0.88 -19.23
CA VAL A 87 -0.55 -0.04 -18.64
C VAL A 87 -0.05 -1.48 -18.69
N PHE A 88 0.50 -1.91 -19.84
CA PHE A 88 1.08 -3.24 -19.99
C PHE A 88 2.19 -3.49 -18.95
N LEU A 89 3.12 -2.57 -18.78
CA LEU A 89 4.21 -2.70 -17.82
C LEU A 89 3.69 -2.77 -16.37
N LEU A 90 2.70 -1.95 -16.01
CA LEU A 90 2.09 -1.98 -14.66
C LEU A 90 1.40 -3.32 -14.35
N HIS A 91 0.76 -3.95 -15.35
CA HIS A 91 0.14 -5.28 -15.17
C HIS A 91 1.11 -6.45 -15.31
N HIS A 92 2.28 -6.18 -15.90
CA HIS A 92 3.35 -7.17 -16.10
C HIS A 92 4.68 -6.64 -15.57
N PRO A 93 4.81 -6.39 -14.25
CA PRO A 93 5.95 -5.66 -13.69
C PRO A 93 7.30 -6.37 -13.87
N ARG A 94 7.30 -7.66 -14.19
CA ARG A 94 8.52 -8.42 -14.53
C ARG A 94 9.25 -7.88 -15.77
N TYR A 95 8.55 -7.17 -16.65
CA TYR A 95 9.13 -6.56 -17.86
C TYR A 95 9.65 -5.15 -17.62
N ILE A 96 9.45 -4.57 -16.43
CA ILE A 96 9.98 -3.26 -16.07
C ILE A 96 11.50 -3.36 -15.93
N PRO A 97 12.28 -2.54 -16.64
CA PRO A 97 13.73 -2.49 -16.45
C PRO A 97 14.10 -2.18 -14.99
N ARG A 98 15.08 -2.88 -14.43
CA ARG A 98 15.45 -2.75 -13.02
C ARG A 98 15.72 -1.31 -12.56
N HIS A 99 16.37 -0.50 -13.41
CA HIS A 99 16.66 0.90 -13.07
C HIS A 99 15.41 1.80 -13.07
N MET A 100 14.31 1.39 -13.71
CA MET A 100 13.03 2.10 -13.71
C MET A 100 12.07 1.60 -12.61
N LEU A 101 12.36 0.45 -12.01
CA LEU A 101 11.47 -0.17 -11.03
C LEU A 101 11.10 0.77 -9.87
N PRO A 102 12.02 1.51 -9.24
CA PRO A 102 11.67 2.45 -8.17
C PRO A 102 10.68 3.54 -8.61
N LEU A 103 10.76 3.99 -9.87
CA LEU A 103 9.82 4.96 -10.43
C LEU A 103 8.40 4.37 -10.54
N PHE A 104 8.29 3.11 -11.01
CA PHE A 104 7.01 2.42 -11.13
C PHE A 104 6.43 2.05 -9.76
N GLN A 105 7.26 1.67 -8.80
CA GLN A 105 6.85 1.41 -7.42
C GLN A 105 6.29 2.68 -6.76
N GLY A 106 6.98 3.82 -6.90
CA GLY A 106 6.49 5.09 -6.38
C GLY A 106 5.19 5.55 -7.05
N TYR A 107 5.04 5.33 -8.37
CA TYR A 107 3.79 5.60 -9.08
C TYR A 107 2.66 4.70 -8.56
N TYR A 108 2.91 3.40 -8.45
CA TYR A 108 1.94 2.43 -7.93
C TYR A 108 1.47 2.81 -6.53
N ASP A 109 2.39 3.13 -5.64
CA ASP A 109 2.12 3.47 -4.25
C ASP A 109 1.16 4.66 -4.11
N ILE A 110 1.35 5.69 -4.93
CA ILE A 110 0.57 6.93 -4.85
C ILE A 110 -0.76 6.83 -5.63
N PHE A 111 -0.77 6.20 -6.81
CA PHE A 111 -1.87 6.35 -7.77
C PHE A 111 -2.65 5.07 -8.07
N GLU A 112 -2.06 3.89 -7.85
CA GLU A 112 -2.72 2.61 -8.19
C GLU A 112 -3.06 1.78 -6.95
N ARG A 113 -2.24 1.84 -5.88
CA ARG A 113 -2.45 1.04 -4.67
C ARG A 113 -3.74 1.44 -3.94
N ASP A 114 -4.65 0.50 -3.77
CA ASP A 114 -5.84 0.68 -2.93
C ASP A 114 -5.47 0.60 -1.45
N ILE A 115 -5.86 1.59 -0.67
CA ILE A 115 -5.57 1.64 0.77
C ILE A 115 -6.80 1.15 1.52
N ILE A 116 -6.71 -0.05 2.06
CA ILE A 116 -7.85 -0.80 2.62
C ILE A 116 -8.61 -0.04 3.70
N GLN A 117 -7.91 0.67 4.60
CA GLN A 117 -8.53 1.41 5.70
C GLN A 117 -9.26 2.68 5.27
N PHE A 118 -8.97 3.22 4.09
CA PHE A 118 -9.62 4.41 3.52
C PHE A 118 -10.54 4.09 2.33
N ASN A 119 -10.79 2.81 2.06
CA ASN A 119 -11.79 2.41 1.10
C ASN A 119 -13.14 2.23 1.82
N PRO A 120 -14.22 2.93 1.40
CA PRO A 120 -15.53 2.87 2.06
C PRO A 120 -16.16 1.47 2.09
N ASN A 121 -15.67 0.55 1.23
CA ASN A 121 -16.14 -0.82 1.20
C ASN A 121 -15.45 -1.73 2.22
N SER A 122 -14.35 -1.30 2.82
CA SER A 122 -13.55 -2.14 3.73
C SER A 122 -13.18 -1.47 5.04
N GLY A 123 -12.95 -0.16 5.04
CA GLY A 123 -12.57 0.61 6.22
C GLY A 123 -13.70 1.45 6.80
N ARG A 124 -13.58 1.78 8.07
CA ARG A 124 -14.46 2.74 8.75
C ARG A 124 -13.69 3.52 9.81
N TYR A 125 -14.20 4.70 10.17
CA TYR A 125 -13.72 5.45 11.33
C TYR A 125 -13.95 4.68 12.63
N ASP A 126 -12.98 4.76 13.54
CA ASP A 126 -13.07 4.28 14.94
C ASP A 126 -12.57 5.38 15.88
N SER A 127 -13.40 5.80 16.85
CA SER A 127 -13.08 6.89 17.76
C SER A 127 -11.94 6.59 18.74
N GLY A 128 -11.52 5.34 18.83
CA GLY A 128 -10.43 4.93 19.72
C GLY A 128 -9.19 4.43 18.98
N LEU A 129 -9.32 4.08 17.68
CA LEU A 129 -8.22 3.58 16.85
C LEU A 129 -8.02 4.41 15.58
N PHE A 130 -8.75 5.51 15.39
CA PHE A 130 -8.86 6.31 14.19
C PHE A 130 -9.56 5.57 13.05
N TYR A 131 -9.20 4.33 12.78
CA TYR A 131 -9.88 3.46 11.81
C TYR A 131 -9.74 1.98 12.18
N THR A 132 -10.66 1.20 11.64
CA THR A 132 -10.64 -0.26 11.64
C THR A 132 -11.29 -0.78 10.36
N LEU A 133 -11.24 -2.08 10.10
CA LEU A 133 -12.04 -2.66 9.03
C LEU A 133 -13.51 -2.75 9.46
N ILE A 134 -14.42 -2.80 8.47
CA ILE A 134 -15.86 -2.95 8.73
C ILE A 134 -16.12 -4.32 9.32
N PRO A 135 -16.77 -4.44 10.50
CA PRO A 135 -17.05 -5.71 11.15
C PRO A 135 -17.97 -6.63 10.35
N GLY A 136 -17.75 -7.94 10.46
CA GLY A 136 -18.62 -8.98 9.91
C GLY A 136 -18.78 -8.93 8.39
N LYS A 137 -17.84 -8.35 7.66
CA LYS A 137 -17.95 -8.10 6.23
C LYS A 137 -17.07 -9.03 5.40
N LYS A 138 -17.60 -9.44 4.25
CA LYS A 138 -16.81 -10.06 3.16
C LYS A 138 -16.67 -9.06 2.03
N PHE A 139 -15.47 -8.87 1.53
CA PHE A 139 -15.19 -7.96 0.42
C PHE A 139 -13.93 -8.38 -0.35
N ALA A 140 -13.92 -8.07 -1.65
CA ALA A 140 -12.71 -8.24 -2.46
C ALA A 140 -11.74 -7.07 -2.20
N PHE A 141 -10.47 -7.38 -2.01
CA PHE A 141 -9.39 -6.42 -1.91
C PHE A 141 -8.35 -6.72 -2.97
N ASN A 142 -8.24 -5.83 -3.94
CA ASN A 142 -7.47 -6.05 -5.16
C ASN A 142 -6.55 -4.89 -5.43
N ASN A 143 -5.33 -5.21 -5.84
CA ASN A 143 -4.38 -4.28 -6.41
C ASN A 143 -3.82 -4.87 -7.72
N LEU A 144 -2.84 -4.23 -8.35
CA LEU A 144 -2.36 -4.65 -9.66
C LEU A 144 -1.76 -6.07 -9.67
N GLU A 145 -1.17 -6.51 -8.55
CA GLU A 145 -0.43 -7.78 -8.46
C GLU A 145 -1.18 -8.89 -7.72
N PHE A 146 -2.33 -8.57 -7.09
CA PHE A 146 -3.10 -9.56 -6.36
C PHE A 146 -4.61 -9.31 -6.42
N HIS A 147 -5.34 -10.39 -6.25
CA HIS A 147 -6.80 -10.41 -6.09
C HIS A 147 -7.14 -11.30 -4.90
N THR A 148 -7.72 -10.73 -3.85
CA THR A 148 -7.94 -11.43 -2.59
C THR A 148 -9.32 -11.16 -2.03
N ASP A 149 -9.89 -12.18 -1.38
CA ASP A 149 -11.11 -12.06 -0.63
C ASP A 149 -10.80 -11.92 0.85
N TYR A 150 -11.34 -10.89 1.46
CA TYR A 150 -11.21 -10.62 2.88
C TYR A 150 -12.50 -10.92 3.60
N HIS A 151 -12.35 -11.47 4.79
CA HIS A 151 -13.42 -11.67 5.74
C HIS A 151 -13.00 -11.08 7.10
N THR A 152 -13.88 -10.31 7.72
CA THR A 152 -13.65 -9.74 9.04
C THR A 152 -14.66 -10.30 10.02
N ASN A 153 -14.22 -10.51 11.28
CA ASN A 153 -15.09 -10.91 12.39
C ASN A 153 -15.89 -9.72 12.95
N SER A 154 -16.67 -9.94 13.99
CA SER A 154 -17.52 -8.92 14.64
C SER A 154 -16.74 -7.75 15.26
N LYS A 155 -15.42 -7.89 15.45
CA LYS A 155 -14.52 -6.81 15.91
C LYS A 155 -13.85 -6.04 14.76
N GLY A 156 -14.10 -6.42 13.48
CA GLY A 156 -13.45 -5.82 12.34
C GLY A 156 -12.00 -6.28 12.13
N LEU A 157 -11.62 -7.40 12.75
CA LEU A 157 -10.31 -8.01 12.55
C LEU A 157 -10.38 -9.02 11.40
N ARG A 158 -9.30 -9.12 10.64
CA ARG A 158 -9.20 -10.07 9.53
C ARG A 158 -8.96 -11.48 10.06
N ASP A 159 -10.00 -12.07 10.61
CA ASP A 159 -10.02 -13.41 11.15
C ASP A 159 -11.46 -13.96 11.21
N ASP A 160 -11.62 -15.21 11.64
CA ASP A 160 -12.93 -15.78 11.87
C ASP A 160 -13.50 -15.35 13.25
N GLU A 161 -14.77 -15.64 13.49
CA GLU A 161 -15.45 -15.28 14.73
C GLU A 161 -14.97 -16.13 15.91
N LYS A 162 -14.59 -17.39 15.67
CA LYS A 162 -14.16 -18.32 16.72
C LYS A 162 -12.82 -17.90 17.33
N SER A 163 -11.94 -17.29 16.54
CA SER A 163 -10.63 -16.82 17.00
C SER A 163 -10.74 -15.72 18.08
N LEU A 164 -11.90 -15.04 18.20
CA LEU A 164 -12.13 -14.04 19.25
C LEU A 164 -12.26 -14.63 20.65
N GLU A 165 -12.65 -15.89 20.76
CA GLU A 165 -12.92 -16.52 22.05
C GLU A 165 -11.66 -17.16 22.64
N LYS A 166 -11.14 -16.62 23.72
CA LYS A 166 -10.01 -17.17 24.50
C LYS A 166 -8.81 -17.59 23.64
N PRO A 167 -8.26 -16.71 22.76
CA PRO A 167 -7.07 -17.05 21.99
C PRO A 167 -5.88 -17.32 22.89
N GLU A 168 -5.02 -18.28 22.49
CA GLU A 168 -3.74 -18.54 23.15
C GLU A 168 -2.64 -17.61 22.59
N VAL A 169 -2.77 -17.20 21.35
CA VAL A 169 -1.84 -16.34 20.63
C VAL A 169 -2.62 -15.18 20.02
N ILE A 170 -2.15 -13.95 20.19
CA ILE A 170 -2.67 -12.78 19.48
C ILE A 170 -1.53 -12.19 18.66
N VAL A 171 -1.79 -12.00 17.37
CA VAL A 171 -0.88 -11.33 16.44
C VAL A 171 -1.28 -9.86 16.34
N LEU A 172 -0.35 -8.97 16.68
CA LEU A 172 -0.42 -7.53 16.49
C LEU A 172 0.50 -7.15 15.33
N GLY A 173 0.23 -6.05 14.67
CA GLY A 173 1.03 -5.55 13.57
C GLY A 173 0.21 -4.69 12.61
N ASP A 174 0.88 -4.27 11.58
CA ASP A 174 0.33 -3.46 10.51
C ASP A 174 -0.20 -4.29 9.32
N SER A 175 0.00 -3.82 8.10
CA SER A 175 -0.40 -4.51 6.87
C SER A 175 0.32 -5.84 6.65
N TYR A 176 1.57 -5.97 7.09
CA TYR A 176 2.30 -7.25 7.03
C TYR A 176 1.71 -8.29 7.99
N GLY A 177 1.37 -7.86 9.21
CA GLY A 177 0.70 -8.71 10.20
C GLY A 177 -0.69 -9.13 9.76
N MET A 178 -1.47 -8.18 9.23
CA MET A 178 -2.82 -8.41 8.72
C MET A 178 -2.83 -9.38 7.52
N GLY A 179 -1.73 -9.47 6.77
CA GLY A 179 -1.65 -10.30 5.56
C GLY A 179 -2.15 -9.58 4.31
N TRP A 180 -1.61 -8.38 4.06
CA TRP A 180 -1.90 -7.61 2.86
C TRP A 180 -1.63 -8.41 1.58
N GLY A 181 -2.62 -8.46 0.69
CA GLY A 181 -2.47 -9.05 -0.63
C GLY A 181 -2.46 -10.57 -0.70
N VAL A 182 -2.67 -11.27 0.42
CA VAL A 182 -2.76 -12.74 0.43
C VAL A 182 -4.14 -13.21 0.89
N GLN A 183 -4.54 -14.43 0.51
CA GLN A 183 -5.77 -15.04 0.98
C GLN A 183 -5.72 -15.33 2.48
N GLN A 184 -6.89 -15.38 3.15
CA GLN A 184 -7.01 -15.61 4.59
C GLN A 184 -6.23 -16.85 5.04
N ASN A 185 -6.44 -17.97 4.37
CA ASN A 185 -5.88 -19.27 4.73
C ASN A 185 -4.36 -19.42 4.52
N VAL A 186 -3.69 -18.37 4.04
CA VAL A 186 -2.23 -18.33 3.84
C VAL A 186 -1.56 -17.15 4.56
N THR A 187 -2.31 -16.38 5.38
CA THR A 187 -1.68 -15.45 6.32
C THR A 187 -0.79 -16.21 7.29
N PHE A 188 0.25 -15.59 7.80
CA PHE A 188 1.13 -16.30 8.72
C PHE A 188 0.41 -16.65 10.05
N ALA A 189 -0.56 -15.86 10.47
CA ALA A 189 -1.38 -16.14 11.65
C ALA A 189 -2.18 -17.44 11.49
N ASP A 190 -2.91 -17.59 10.37
CA ASP A 190 -3.69 -18.78 10.07
C ASP A 190 -2.79 -20.04 9.85
N GLN A 191 -1.63 -19.86 9.20
CA GLN A 191 -0.66 -20.94 9.06
C GLN A 191 -0.05 -21.34 10.40
N LEU A 192 0.22 -20.38 11.29
CA LEU A 192 0.75 -20.64 12.63
C LEU A 192 -0.26 -21.44 13.46
N GLU A 193 -1.55 -21.11 13.40
CA GLU A 193 -2.62 -21.88 14.02
C GLU A 193 -2.60 -23.35 13.54
N LYS A 194 -2.55 -23.55 12.22
CA LYS A 194 -2.50 -24.90 11.62
C LYS A 194 -1.26 -25.69 12.01
N MET A 195 -0.09 -25.04 12.10
CA MET A 195 1.17 -25.69 12.43
C MET A 195 1.30 -26.04 13.90
N THR A 196 0.74 -25.23 14.79
CA THR A 196 0.90 -25.39 16.24
C THR A 196 -0.29 -26.03 16.93
N GLY A 197 -1.47 -25.99 16.31
CA GLY A 197 -2.74 -26.37 16.94
C GLY A 197 -3.20 -25.41 18.04
N LYS A 198 -2.48 -24.29 18.26
CA LYS A 198 -2.89 -23.23 19.19
C LYS A 198 -3.88 -22.31 18.53
N LYS A 199 -4.84 -21.81 19.29
CA LYS A 199 -5.81 -20.83 18.81
C LYS A 199 -5.13 -19.47 18.63
N VAL A 200 -5.08 -18.98 17.38
CA VAL A 200 -4.43 -17.74 17.00
C VAL A 200 -5.47 -16.72 16.56
N LEU A 201 -5.44 -15.51 17.12
CA LEU A 201 -6.23 -14.38 16.67
C LEU A 201 -5.32 -13.41 15.91
N ASN A 202 -5.64 -13.13 14.65
CA ASN A 202 -5.01 -12.05 13.90
C ASN A 202 -5.68 -10.72 14.22
N ALA A 203 -5.07 -9.92 15.08
CA ALA A 203 -5.53 -8.59 15.47
C ALA A 203 -4.78 -7.45 14.80
N ALA A 204 -3.95 -7.75 13.79
CA ALA A 204 -3.22 -6.75 13.03
C ALA A 204 -4.15 -5.93 12.12
N ILE A 205 -3.89 -4.63 12.03
CA ILE A 205 -4.67 -3.68 11.20
C ILE A 205 -3.68 -2.82 10.42
N SER A 206 -3.89 -2.72 9.10
CA SER A 206 -3.02 -1.96 8.21
C SER A 206 -2.66 -0.57 8.74
N SER A 207 -1.37 -0.22 8.73
CA SER A 207 -0.80 1.07 9.13
C SER A 207 -1.06 1.48 10.60
N HIS A 208 -1.35 0.52 11.49
CA HIS A 208 -1.26 0.77 12.93
C HIS A 208 0.20 0.68 13.36
N GLY A 209 0.63 1.56 14.25
CA GLY A 209 1.89 1.44 14.96
C GLY A 209 1.71 0.75 16.32
N THR A 210 2.83 0.41 16.96
CA THR A 210 2.85 -0.39 18.20
C THR A 210 1.91 0.14 19.30
N ALA A 211 1.82 1.46 19.47
CA ALA A 211 0.94 2.06 20.48
C ALA A 211 -0.54 1.76 20.22
N ARG A 212 -0.97 1.85 18.97
CA ARG A 212 -2.35 1.58 18.54
C ARG A 212 -2.68 0.10 18.55
N GLU A 213 -1.71 -0.73 18.20
CA GLU A 213 -1.81 -2.18 18.27
C GLU A 213 -2.08 -2.66 19.71
N LEU A 214 -1.34 -2.14 20.69
CA LEU A 214 -1.57 -2.44 22.09
C LEU A 214 -2.95 -1.92 22.56
N ARG A 215 -3.37 -0.74 22.12
CA ARG A 215 -4.70 -0.23 22.42
C ARG A 215 -5.80 -1.13 21.83
N ASN A 216 -5.58 -1.70 20.65
CA ASN A 216 -6.47 -2.68 20.06
C ASN A 216 -6.50 -3.97 20.89
N LEU A 217 -5.34 -4.48 21.34
CA LEU A 217 -5.23 -5.66 22.19
C LEU A 217 -6.10 -5.56 23.46
N TYR A 218 -6.13 -4.38 24.09
CA TYR A 218 -6.92 -4.16 25.32
C TYR A 218 -8.44 -4.21 25.12
N ARG A 219 -8.92 -4.32 23.88
CA ARG A 219 -10.34 -4.50 23.54
C ARG A 219 -10.71 -5.97 23.28
N LEU A 220 -9.75 -6.88 23.41
CA LEU A 220 -9.89 -8.29 23.05
C LEU A 220 -9.92 -9.17 24.31
N ASP A 221 -10.41 -10.41 24.13
CA ASP A 221 -10.35 -11.41 25.18
C ASP A 221 -8.91 -11.92 25.36
N THR A 222 -8.33 -11.65 26.50
CA THR A 222 -6.97 -12.09 26.86
C THR A 222 -6.98 -13.15 27.97
N SER A 223 -8.13 -13.74 28.30
CA SER A 223 -8.30 -14.65 29.45
C SER A 223 -7.47 -15.94 29.34
N ASN A 224 -7.16 -16.40 28.14
CA ASN A 224 -6.32 -17.59 27.87
C ASN A 224 -5.02 -17.23 27.14
N LEU A 225 -4.69 -15.92 27.03
CA LEU A 225 -3.54 -15.45 26.26
C LEU A 225 -2.23 -15.90 26.92
N ARG A 226 -1.34 -16.49 26.11
CA ARG A 226 0.00 -16.92 26.50
C ARG A 226 1.09 -16.25 25.69
N TYR A 227 0.79 -15.92 24.44
CA TYR A 227 1.74 -15.35 23.50
C TYR A 227 1.16 -14.12 22.82
N VAL A 228 1.93 -13.05 22.77
CA VAL A 228 1.69 -11.89 21.91
C VAL A 228 2.78 -11.85 20.86
N ILE A 229 2.41 -11.84 19.60
CA ILE A 229 3.34 -11.64 18.49
C ILE A 229 3.16 -10.21 18.01
N ILE A 230 4.21 -9.41 18.04
CA ILE A 230 4.23 -8.04 17.51
C ILE A 230 5.05 -8.04 16.23
N GLN A 231 4.40 -7.75 15.13
CA GLN A 231 5.09 -7.49 13.87
C GLN A 231 5.37 -5.99 13.80
N TYR A 232 6.61 -5.62 14.01
CA TYR A 232 7.10 -4.25 13.90
C TYR A 232 7.45 -3.92 12.45
N CYS A 233 7.18 -2.68 12.02
CA CYS A 233 7.59 -2.13 10.74
C CYS A 233 8.21 -0.73 10.95
N GLU A 234 9.07 -0.32 10.04
CA GLU A 234 9.74 0.98 10.10
C GLU A 234 8.77 2.18 10.15
N ASN A 235 7.59 2.05 9.59
CA ASN A 235 6.54 3.08 9.61
C ASN A 235 5.90 3.28 11.00
N ASP A 236 6.05 2.35 11.94
CA ASP A 236 5.55 2.47 13.32
C ASP A 236 6.12 3.71 14.02
N ILE A 237 7.29 4.17 13.62
CA ILE A 237 7.96 5.34 14.20
C ILE A 237 7.10 6.61 14.10
N TYR A 238 6.30 6.74 13.03
CA TYR A 238 5.44 7.92 12.84
C TYR A 238 4.31 8.02 13.89
N GLU A 239 3.99 6.91 14.55
CA GLU A 239 3.04 6.87 15.65
C GLU A 239 3.75 6.73 16.99
N ASN A 240 4.76 5.87 17.08
CA ASN A 240 5.45 5.56 18.34
C ASN A 240 6.18 6.77 18.90
N LYS A 241 6.83 7.58 18.05
CA LYS A 241 7.56 8.79 18.48
C LYS A 241 6.62 9.82 19.12
N PRO A 242 5.56 10.33 18.46
CA PRO A 242 4.64 11.27 19.09
C PRO A 242 3.96 10.67 20.33
N PHE A 243 3.55 9.41 20.31
CA PHE A 243 2.94 8.76 21.48
C PHE A 243 3.83 8.83 22.72
N VAL A 244 5.12 8.53 22.61
CA VAL A 244 6.05 8.60 23.74
C VAL A 244 6.34 10.06 24.13
N MET A 245 6.49 10.96 23.15
CA MET A 245 6.78 12.36 23.41
C MET A 245 5.61 13.12 24.06
N ASP A 246 4.38 12.71 23.76
CA ASP A 246 3.15 13.32 24.27
C ASP A 246 2.67 12.62 25.57
N GLY A 247 3.57 11.97 26.31
CA GLY A 247 3.26 11.38 27.62
C GLY A 247 2.46 10.09 27.57
N TYR A 248 2.61 9.28 26.50
CA TYR A 248 1.90 8.01 26.25
C TYR A 248 0.40 8.19 26.02
N GLU A 249 0.00 9.33 25.48
CA GLU A 249 -1.34 9.56 24.98
C GLU A 249 -1.40 9.29 23.48
N LEU A 250 -2.32 8.41 23.05
CA LEU A 250 -2.52 8.12 21.63
C LEU A 250 -3.43 9.17 21.00
N PRO A 251 -2.92 10.05 20.16
CA PRO A 251 -3.75 11.03 19.49
C PRO A 251 -4.68 10.35 18.48
N ILE A 252 -5.98 10.59 18.61
CA ILE A 252 -6.98 10.10 17.66
C ILE A 252 -7.47 11.26 16.81
N SER A 253 -7.21 11.19 15.53
CA SER A 253 -7.70 12.16 14.55
C SER A 253 -9.23 12.13 14.44
N SER A 254 -9.83 13.24 14.05
CA SER A 254 -11.27 13.38 13.92
C SER A 254 -11.85 12.59 12.76
N VAL A 255 -13.18 12.39 12.76
CA VAL A 255 -13.91 11.80 11.64
C VAL A 255 -13.72 12.61 10.36
N ASP A 256 -13.68 13.95 10.44
CA ASP A 256 -13.42 14.81 9.27
C ASP A 256 -12.04 14.53 8.64
N THR A 257 -11.05 14.20 9.45
CA THR A 257 -9.72 13.83 8.97
C THR A 257 -9.76 12.48 8.24
N TYR A 258 -10.53 11.52 8.78
CA TYR A 258 -10.76 10.23 8.12
C TYR A 258 -11.47 10.42 6.77
N ASP A 259 -12.56 11.19 6.74
CA ASP A 259 -13.32 11.45 5.51
C ASP A 259 -12.48 12.15 4.43
N LYS A 260 -11.60 13.08 4.83
CA LYS A 260 -10.63 13.69 3.93
C LYS A 260 -9.63 12.66 3.37
N ALA A 261 -9.18 11.72 4.18
CA ALA A 261 -8.28 10.66 3.72
C ALA A 261 -8.99 9.73 2.70
N VAL A 262 -10.25 9.37 2.95
CA VAL A 262 -11.11 8.62 2.01
C VAL A 262 -11.26 9.38 0.69
N GLN A 263 -11.57 10.68 0.74
CA GLN A 263 -11.70 11.51 -0.46
C GLN A 263 -10.37 11.62 -1.22
N THR A 264 -9.26 11.83 -0.51
CA THR A 264 -7.92 11.91 -1.12
C THR A 264 -7.58 10.61 -1.85
N GLN A 265 -7.88 9.48 -1.23
CA GLN A 265 -7.71 8.16 -1.83
C GLN A 265 -8.56 8.01 -3.10
N TYR A 266 -9.82 8.43 -3.06
CA TYR A 266 -10.70 8.40 -4.23
C TYR A 266 -10.17 9.26 -5.38
N TRP A 267 -9.80 10.51 -5.12
CA TRP A 267 -9.31 11.43 -6.15
C TRP A 267 -7.94 11.02 -6.72
N SER A 268 -7.06 10.45 -5.91
CA SER A 268 -5.75 9.98 -6.39
C SER A 268 -5.89 8.90 -7.46
N LYS A 269 -6.96 8.11 -7.40
CA LYS A 269 -7.24 7.00 -8.33
C LYS A 269 -8.06 7.39 -9.55
N LEU A 270 -8.57 8.62 -9.59
CA LEU A 270 -9.33 9.07 -10.74
C LEU A 270 -8.46 8.95 -12.00
N TYR A 271 -8.92 8.12 -12.93
CA TYR A 271 -8.25 7.91 -14.19
C TYR A 271 -8.72 8.90 -15.24
N PHE A 272 -7.78 9.41 -16.01
CA PHE A 272 -8.01 10.09 -17.28
C PHE A 272 -6.98 9.57 -18.30
N PRO A 273 -7.34 9.53 -19.61
CA PRO A 273 -6.44 9.02 -20.65
C PRO A 273 -5.10 9.75 -20.70
N GLY A 274 -4.02 8.98 -20.71
CA GLY A 274 -2.65 9.51 -20.66
C GLY A 274 -2.11 9.77 -19.24
N LYS A 275 -2.90 9.58 -18.19
CA LYS A 275 -2.48 9.83 -16.80
C LYS A 275 -1.21 9.07 -16.43
N ARG A 276 -1.15 7.78 -16.75
CA ARG A 276 -0.05 6.91 -16.32
C ARG A 276 1.26 7.31 -16.98
N PHE A 277 1.24 7.38 -18.29
CA PHE A 277 2.43 7.77 -19.06
C PHE A 277 2.90 9.18 -18.72
N THR A 278 2.00 10.16 -18.69
CA THR A 278 2.39 11.56 -18.43
C THR A 278 2.88 11.76 -17.02
N THR A 279 2.26 11.11 -16.02
CA THR A 279 2.70 11.19 -14.61
C THR A 279 4.07 10.54 -14.44
N LEU A 280 4.28 9.32 -14.94
CA LEU A 280 5.58 8.65 -14.89
C LEU A 280 6.67 9.45 -15.59
N THR A 281 6.39 9.97 -16.80
CA THR A 281 7.32 10.81 -17.55
C THR A 281 7.68 12.08 -16.78
N ARG A 282 6.68 12.77 -16.22
CA ARG A 282 6.90 13.95 -15.38
C ARG A 282 7.77 13.63 -14.16
N THR A 283 7.46 12.56 -13.44
CA THR A 283 8.22 12.15 -12.25
C THR A 283 9.66 11.78 -12.63
N TYR A 284 9.85 11.07 -13.73
CA TYR A 284 11.16 10.73 -14.25
C TYR A 284 11.99 11.98 -14.58
N ILE A 285 11.40 12.92 -15.30
CA ILE A 285 12.04 14.19 -15.68
C ILE A 285 12.39 14.98 -14.39
N GLN A 286 11.45 15.14 -13.47
CA GLN A 286 11.68 15.87 -12.21
C GLN A 286 12.80 15.24 -11.38
N SER A 287 12.86 13.90 -11.27
CA SER A 287 13.93 13.23 -10.54
C SER A 287 15.31 13.50 -11.15
N HIS A 288 15.44 13.51 -12.48
CA HIS A 288 16.68 13.82 -13.17
C HIS A 288 17.10 15.27 -13.03
N PHE A 289 16.16 16.22 -13.15
CA PHE A 289 16.45 17.63 -12.92
C PHE A 289 16.85 17.91 -11.48
N ASN A 290 16.23 17.25 -10.50
CA ASN A 290 16.60 17.35 -9.09
C ASN A 290 18.03 16.82 -8.84
N VAL A 291 18.41 15.72 -9.48
CA VAL A 291 19.80 15.18 -9.40
C VAL A 291 20.80 16.15 -10.03
N ILE A 292 20.48 16.69 -11.19
CA ILE A 292 21.34 17.68 -11.87
C ILE A 292 21.42 18.97 -11.02
N GLY A 293 20.28 19.45 -10.52
CA GLY A 293 20.23 20.65 -9.65
C GLY A 293 21.06 20.48 -8.38
N LYS A 294 20.99 19.32 -7.73
CA LYS A 294 21.85 19.02 -6.54
C LYS A 294 23.34 18.94 -6.88
N LYS A 295 23.70 18.50 -8.10
CA LYS A 295 25.10 18.50 -8.56
C LYS A 295 25.61 19.89 -8.88
N ILE A 296 24.77 20.76 -9.46
CA ILE A 296 25.14 22.14 -9.84
C ILE A 296 25.10 23.07 -8.63
N PHE A 297 24.12 22.89 -7.75
CA PHE A 297 23.92 23.71 -6.54
C PHE A 297 23.91 22.77 -5.30
N PRO A 298 25.05 22.26 -4.86
CA PRO A 298 25.11 21.40 -3.70
C PRO A 298 24.68 22.19 -2.45
N LYS A 299 23.68 21.68 -1.73
CA LYS A 299 23.34 22.25 -0.42
C LYS A 299 24.51 22.04 0.52
N PRO A 300 24.84 23.02 1.39
CA PRO A 300 25.86 22.85 2.42
C PRO A 300 25.56 21.59 3.26
N ALA A 301 26.60 20.81 3.58
CA ALA A 301 26.48 19.53 4.31
C ALA A 301 25.70 19.65 5.65
N ALA A 302 25.73 20.84 6.28
CA ALA A 302 24.98 21.15 7.49
C ALA A 302 23.43 21.18 7.29
N GLN A 303 22.93 21.31 6.07
CA GLN A 303 21.48 21.28 5.75
C GLN A 303 21.00 19.92 5.21
N MET A 304 21.89 18.92 5.11
CA MET A 304 21.55 17.58 4.59
C MET A 304 21.13 16.59 5.68
N LYS A 305 21.29 16.91 6.95
CA LYS A 305 20.63 16.14 8.01
C LYS A 305 19.18 16.61 8.09
N ASP A 306 18.29 15.77 7.63
CA ASP A 306 16.87 15.88 7.98
C ASP A 306 16.80 15.61 9.49
N THR A 307 16.85 16.69 10.30
CA THR A 307 16.96 16.64 11.77
C THR A 307 15.71 16.03 12.42
N ASN A 308 14.72 15.62 11.62
CA ASN A 308 13.45 15.03 12.08
C ASN A 308 13.39 13.51 11.93
N GLU A 309 14.32 12.86 11.23
CA GLU A 309 14.31 11.41 11.09
C GLU A 309 14.86 10.76 12.38
N ALA A 310 14.04 9.93 13.02
CA ALA A 310 14.45 9.24 14.23
C ALA A 310 15.60 8.27 13.93
N THR A 311 16.64 8.32 14.78
CA THR A 311 17.75 7.38 14.71
C THR A 311 17.29 5.95 15.00
N LEU A 312 18.07 4.96 14.60
CA LEU A 312 17.80 3.55 14.90
C LEU A 312 17.67 3.29 16.41
N GLU A 313 18.49 3.98 17.20
CA GLU A 313 18.41 3.89 18.67
C GLU A 313 17.11 4.49 19.22
N GLU A 314 16.68 5.63 18.71
CA GLU A 314 15.41 6.24 19.10
C GLU A 314 14.23 5.35 18.72
N LYS A 315 14.22 4.76 17.52
CA LYS A 315 13.17 3.82 17.08
C LYS A 315 13.06 2.64 18.06
N ALA A 316 14.17 1.99 18.36
CA ALA A 316 14.20 0.87 19.29
C ALA A 316 13.85 1.27 20.74
N ARG A 317 14.28 2.46 21.17
CA ARG A 317 13.94 3.00 22.50
C ARG A 317 12.44 3.30 22.62
N TYR A 318 11.85 4.00 21.69
CA TYR A 318 10.41 4.29 21.72
C TYR A 318 9.58 2.99 21.74
N PHE A 319 9.94 2.02 20.92
CA PHE A 319 9.30 0.71 20.94
C PHE A 319 9.38 0.04 22.33
N LEU A 320 10.58 -0.05 22.92
CA LEU A 320 10.78 -0.64 24.23
C LEU A 320 10.09 0.15 25.36
N ASP A 321 10.10 1.48 25.29
CA ASP A 321 9.41 2.33 26.26
C ASP A 321 7.88 2.17 26.18
N ILE A 322 7.31 1.98 25.00
CA ILE A 322 5.89 1.65 24.82
C ILE A 322 5.57 0.31 25.49
N LEU A 323 6.36 -0.72 25.27
CA LEU A 323 6.17 -2.02 25.92
C LEU A 323 6.39 -1.93 27.44
N TYR A 324 7.39 -1.17 27.88
CA TYR A 324 7.70 -0.98 29.31
C TYR A 324 6.52 -0.35 30.06
N ASN A 325 5.88 0.65 29.49
CA ASN A 325 4.73 1.36 30.07
C ASN A 325 3.38 0.69 29.78
N SER A 326 3.38 -0.41 29.01
CA SER A 326 2.16 -1.15 28.70
C SER A 326 1.63 -1.94 29.92
N SER A 327 0.34 -2.29 29.88
CA SER A 327 -0.28 -3.16 30.89
C SER A 327 -0.02 -4.66 30.63
N LEU A 328 0.85 -5.04 29.69
CA LEU A 328 1.21 -6.42 29.44
C LEU A 328 1.86 -7.06 30.68
N ASN A 329 1.37 -8.23 31.04
CA ASN A 329 1.93 -8.99 32.15
C ASN A 329 3.05 -9.93 31.65
N PHE A 330 4.28 -9.44 31.61
CA PHE A 330 5.46 -10.22 31.20
C PHE A 330 5.82 -11.39 32.14
N GLU A 331 5.17 -11.56 33.27
CA GLU A 331 5.35 -12.77 34.09
C GLU A 331 4.56 -13.96 33.55
N LYS A 332 3.45 -13.69 32.84
CA LYS A 332 2.53 -14.71 32.31
C LYS A 332 2.56 -14.82 30.80
N LEU A 333 3.02 -13.78 30.11
CA LEU A 333 2.98 -13.67 28.64
C LEU A 333 4.38 -13.71 28.08
N LYS A 334 4.59 -14.48 27.02
CA LYS A 334 5.73 -14.33 26.14
C LYS A 334 5.37 -13.39 24.99
N VAL A 335 6.19 -12.37 24.79
CA VAL A 335 6.05 -11.39 23.72
C VAL A 335 7.15 -11.65 22.67
N LEU A 336 6.74 -12.04 21.48
CA LEU A 336 7.61 -12.29 20.34
C LEU A 336 7.55 -11.09 19.41
N VAL A 337 8.69 -10.54 19.06
CA VAL A 337 8.79 -9.38 18.15
C VAL A 337 9.54 -9.78 16.90
N ILE A 338 8.94 -9.57 15.75
CA ILE A 338 9.55 -9.75 14.44
C ILE A 338 9.53 -8.43 13.67
N ASN A 339 10.62 -8.11 12.98
CA ASN A 339 10.70 -6.93 12.13
C ASN A 339 10.46 -7.34 10.67
N ILE A 340 9.41 -6.78 10.06
CA ILE A 340 9.09 -7.06 8.65
C ILE A 340 8.89 -5.73 7.93
N ASN A 341 9.67 -5.52 6.89
CA ASN A 341 9.65 -4.32 6.07
C ASN A 341 9.59 -4.67 4.58
N SER A 342 9.53 -3.67 3.73
CA SER A 342 9.74 -3.84 2.29
C SER A 342 11.12 -4.47 2.01
N LEU A 343 11.27 -5.11 0.86
CA LEU A 343 12.53 -5.76 0.48
C LEU A 343 13.75 -4.84 0.59
N ALA A 344 13.59 -3.56 0.25
CA ALA A 344 14.68 -2.58 0.29
C ALA A 344 15.12 -2.21 1.73
N MET A 345 14.26 -2.42 2.71
CA MET A 345 14.47 -2.09 4.13
C MET A 345 14.50 -3.35 5.01
N ASN A 346 14.62 -4.52 4.37
CA ASN A 346 14.60 -5.79 5.08
C ASN A 346 15.97 -6.10 5.68
N ASP A 347 16.18 -5.66 6.92
CA ASP A 347 17.35 -5.96 7.73
C ASP A 347 16.98 -6.24 9.19
N ASP A 348 17.92 -6.71 9.99
CA ASP A 348 17.73 -7.00 11.42
C ASP A 348 18.27 -5.89 12.34
N GLN A 349 18.67 -4.73 11.82
CA GLN A 349 19.31 -3.67 12.62
C GLN A 349 18.44 -3.19 13.77
N PHE A 350 17.13 -3.03 13.53
CA PHE A 350 16.18 -2.67 14.59
C PHE A 350 16.14 -3.72 15.70
N VAL A 351 16.04 -5.00 15.33
CA VAL A 351 16.00 -6.12 16.29
C VAL A 351 17.27 -6.18 17.10
N GLU A 352 18.43 -6.06 16.47
CA GLU A 352 19.73 -6.09 17.16
C GLU A 352 19.93 -4.88 18.08
N LYS A 353 19.48 -3.69 17.65
CA LYS A 353 19.51 -2.50 18.51
C LYS A 353 18.56 -2.65 19.70
N ALA A 354 17.34 -3.14 19.48
CA ALA A 354 16.38 -3.38 20.55
C ALA A 354 16.87 -4.45 21.53
N LYS A 355 17.54 -5.52 21.07
CA LYS A 355 18.22 -6.49 21.96
C LYS A 355 19.28 -5.83 22.82
N SER A 356 20.14 -5.03 22.22
CA SER A 356 21.21 -4.31 22.96
C SER A 356 20.63 -3.41 24.06
N LEU A 357 19.54 -2.67 23.74
CA LEU A 357 18.87 -1.80 24.72
C LEU A 357 18.10 -2.60 25.77
N ASN A 358 17.57 -3.77 25.45
CA ASN A 358 16.82 -4.63 26.37
C ASN A 358 17.67 -5.13 27.54
N HIS A 359 18.99 -5.21 27.40
CA HIS A 359 19.92 -5.50 28.50
C HIS A 359 20.11 -4.33 29.50
N GLN A 360 19.52 -3.16 29.25
CA GLN A 360 19.50 -2.10 30.26
C GLN A 360 18.63 -2.51 31.44
N PHE A 361 19.09 -2.23 32.65
CA PHE A 361 18.51 -2.67 33.89
C PHE A 361 16.97 -2.50 33.99
N LYS A 362 16.43 -1.34 33.57
CA LYS A 362 14.99 -1.08 33.62
C LYS A 362 14.17 -2.06 32.77
N TYR A 363 14.64 -2.36 31.55
CA TYR A 363 13.96 -3.24 30.62
C TYR A 363 14.14 -4.70 31.02
N GLU A 364 15.37 -5.09 31.41
CA GLU A 364 15.67 -6.44 31.85
C GLU A 364 14.83 -6.86 33.06
N GLN A 365 14.65 -5.97 34.04
CA GLN A 365 13.76 -6.21 35.17
C GLN A 365 12.30 -6.37 34.74
N ARG A 366 11.84 -5.56 33.79
CA ARG A 366 10.44 -5.55 33.32
C ARG A 366 10.10 -6.75 32.45
N PHE A 367 10.95 -7.05 31.49
CA PHE A 367 10.69 -8.06 30.49
C PHE A 367 11.24 -9.44 30.84
N LYS A 368 12.28 -9.49 31.67
CA LYS A 368 12.98 -10.74 32.03
C LYS A 368 13.37 -11.51 30.76
N THR A 369 13.01 -12.78 30.67
CA THR A 369 13.25 -13.65 29.50
C THR A 369 12.05 -13.75 28.55
N ASN A 370 11.00 -12.97 28.81
CA ASN A 370 9.71 -13.11 28.14
C ASN A 370 9.50 -12.12 26.98
N LEU A 371 10.44 -11.21 26.71
CA LEU A 371 10.52 -10.44 25.48
C LEU A 371 11.55 -11.07 24.54
N LEU A 372 11.06 -11.65 23.45
CA LEU A 372 11.87 -12.35 22.45
C LEU A 372 11.94 -11.52 21.16
N LEU A 373 13.07 -10.91 20.91
CA LEU A 373 13.37 -10.10 19.72
C LEU A 373 13.98 -11.04 18.65
N ILE A 374 13.22 -11.35 17.60
CA ILE A 374 13.52 -12.43 16.67
C ILE A 374 14.00 -11.85 15.33
N PRO A 375 15.26 -12.10 14.92
CA PRO A 375 15.74 -11.73 13.59
C PRO A 375 14.96 -12.48 12.51
N SER A 376 14.48 -11.76 11.50
CA SER A 376 13.63 -12.33 10.44
C SER A 376 14.10 -11.99 9.03
N SER A 377 15.06 -11.07 8.86
CA SER A 377 15.46 -10.59 7.53
C SER A 377 15.99 -11.71 6.62
N ARG A 378 16.76 -12.65 7.18
CA ARG A 378 17.45 -13.70 6.43
C ARG A 378 16.55 -14.80 5.88
N ILE A 379 15.28 -14.88 6.32
CA ILE A 379 14.37 -15.89 5.80
C ILE A 379 13.77 -15.49 4.46
N PHE A 380 13.82 -14.20 4.09
CA PHE A 380 13.20 -13.68 2.89
C PHE A 380 14.18 -13.55 1.73
N ASN A 381 13.62 -13.69 0.54
CA ASN A 381 14.28 -13.37 -0.72
C ASN A 381 13.36 -12.51 -1.60
N THR A 382 13.83 -12.09 -2.77
CA THR A 382 13.06 -11.25 -3.70
C THR A 382 11.75 -11.89 -4.17
N GLU A 383 11.64 -13.21 -4.20
CA GLU A 383 10.45 -13.92 -4.66
C GLU A 383 9.33 -13.93 -3.60
N ASP A 384 9.67 -13.63 -2.35
CA ASP A 384 8.73 -13.54 -1.25
C ASP A 384 7.94 -12.23 -1.23
N TYR A 385 8.30 -11.27 -2.09
CA TYR A 385 7.65 -9.96 -2.20
C TYR A 385 6.95 -9.80 -3.55
N TYR A 386 5.93 -8.96 -3.60
CA TYR A 386 5.40 -8.45 -4.86
C TYR A 386 6.42 -7.48 -5.48
N ILE A 387 6.31 -7.22 -6.76
CA ILE A 387 7.31 -6.43 -7.47
C ILE A 387 7.04 -4.92 -7.32
N LEU A 388 5.79 -4.50 -7.48
CA LEU A 388 5.36 -3.11 -7.31
C LEU A 388 4.93 -2.84 -5.87
N ASP A 389 4.17 -3.76 -5.29
CA ASP A 389 3.69 -3.67 -3.92
C ASP A 389 4.78 -4.15 -2.94
N PRO A 390 5.11 -3.40 -1.88
CA PRO A 390 6.19 -3.77 -0.98
C PRO A 390 5.90 -4.97 -0.07
N HIS A 391 4.67 -5.51 -0.10
CA HIS A 391 4.23 -6.54 0.83
C HIS A 391 4.64 -7.96 0.41
N LEU A 392 4.45 -8.88 1.37
CA LEU A 392 4.84 -10.28 1.21
C LEU A 392 3.82 -11.08 0.39
N ARG A 393 4.33 -11.99 -0.40
CA ARG A 393 3.56 -13.08 -1.04
C ARG A 393 3.27 -14.22 -0.07
N PRO A 394 2.42 -15.18 -0.45
CA PRO A 394 2.14 -16.38 0.37
C PRO A 394 3.39 -17.13 0.84
N SER A 395 4.47 -17.16 0.03
CA SER A 395 5.74 -17.79 0.41
C SER A 395 6.40 -17.10 1.61
N GLY A 396 6.39 -15.76 1.66
CA GLY A 396 6.91 -15.00 2.79
C GLY A 396 6.14 -15.29 4.07
N HIS A 397 4.80 -15.28 4.00
CA HIS A 397 3.94 -15.64 5.14
C HIS A 397 4.22 -17.05 5.67
N LYS A 398 4.42 -18.03 4.78
CA LYS A 398 4.79 -19.41 5.16
C LYS A 398 6.11 -19.46 5.93
N LYS A 399 7.10 -18.70 5.50
CA LYS A 399 8.41 -18.64 6.17
C LYS A 399 8.32 -18.00 7.56
N ILE A 400 7.50 -16.96 7.73
CA ILE A 400 7.24 -16.35 9.05
C ILE A 400 6.57 -17.37 9.98
N ALA A 401 5.52 -18.04 9.53
CA ALA A 401 4.83 -19.05 10.33
C ALA A 401 5.80 -20.16 10.79
N ALA A 402 6.62 -20.68 9.86
CA ALA A 402 7.63 -21.69 10.19
C ALA A 402 8.66 -21.19 11.20
N LEU A 403 9.15 -19.94 11.08
CA LEU A 403 10.05 -19.33 12.05
C LEU A 403 9.39 -19.24 13.44
N LEU A 404 8.18 -18.68 13.52
CA LEU A 404 7.48 -18.47 14.79
C LEU A 404 7.07 -19.75 15.49
N THR A 405 6.79 -20.83 14.74
CA THR A 405 6.48 -22.15 15.32
C THR A 405 7.60 -22.65 16.26
N THR A 406 8.83 -22.25 16.04
CA THR A 406 9.97 -22.67 16.89
C THR A 406 9.99 -21.98 18.27
N TYR A 407 9.16 -20.97 18.49
CA TYR A 407 9.10 -20.17 19.73
C TYR A 407 7.80 -20.41 20.53
N LEU A 408 6.79 -21.06 19.95
CA LEU A 408 5.48 -21.34 20.55
C LEU A 408 5.38 -22.75 21.10
#